data_396fd3d25fda8192527aeafa99b1a4f8
#
_entry.id   396fd3d25fda8192527aeafa99b1a4f8
#
_cell.length_a   1.000
_cell.length_b   1.000
_cell.length_c   1.000
_cell.angle_alpha   90.00
_cell.angle_beta   90.00
_cell.angle_gamma   90.00
#
_symmetry.space_group_name_H-M   'P 1'
#
loop_
_entity.id
_entity.type
_entity.pdbx_description
1 polymer ?
#
loop_
_entity_poly.entity_id
_entity_poly.type
_entity_poly.pdbx_seq_one_letter_code
_entity_poly.pdbx_strand_id
1 'polypeptide(L)'
;MPVKIIHLNENDVALLQSINAMFGEVFDDEVSYSSNKPSSSYLQALLGTTNFIALAAVDGERVVGAIAAYELKKFEQERSEIYIYDLAVISSYRRKGVATALIQELKAVGAARGAYVIYVQADKGVEDQPAIELYSKLGTIEDVCHFDIAVEDESKNA
;
A
#
# COMPACT_ATOMS: atom_id res chain seq x y z
N MET A 1 3.71 20.16 13.11
CA MET A 1 2.33 19.62 13.19
C MET A 1 2.40 18.11 13.23
N PRO A 2 1.64 17.47 14.10
CA PRO A 2 1.63 16.02 14.15
C PRO A 2 0.98 15.43 12.90
N VAL A 3 1.60 14.40 12.37
CA VAL A 3 1.06 13.64 11.27
C VAL A 3 -0.01 12.69 11.82
N LYS A 4 -1.17 12.67 11.16
CA LYS A 4 -2.30 11.82 11.56
C LYS A 4 -2.42 10.65 10.59
N ILE A 5 -2.64 9.45 11.13
CA ILE A 5 -2.88 8.25 10.31
C ILE A 5 -4.39 8.04 10.20
N ILE A 6 -4.87 7.91 8.97
CA ILE A 6 -6.28 7.69 8.66
C ILE A 6 -6.43 6.35 7.94
N HIS A 7 -7.31 5.50 8.45
CA HIS A 7 -7.74 4.29 7.76
C HIS A 7 -8.94 4.67 6.87
N LEU A 8 -8.77 4.57 5.56
CA LEU A 8 -9.80 5.00 4.61
C LEU A 8 -11.00 4.05 4.62
N ASN A 9 -12.18 4.64 4.40
CA ASN A 9 -13.43 3.91 4.16
C ASN A 9 -14.02 4.34 2.81
N GLU A 10 -15.18 3.84 2.47
CA GLU A 10 -15.85 4.10 1.19
C GLU A 10 -16.20 5.58 0.93
N ASN A 11 -16.18 6.41 1.97
CA ASN A 11 -16.42 7.85 1.84
C ASN A 11 -15.13 8.64 1.55
N ASP A 12 -13.99 7.98 1.51
CA ASP A 12 -12.68 8.63 1.39
C ASP A 12 -12.09 8.53 -0.02
N VAL A 13 -12.94 8.54 -1.05
CA VAL A 13 -12.50 8.42 -2.46
C VAL A 13 -11.52 9.53 -2.82
N ALA A 14 -11.82 10.78 -2.44
CA ALA A 14 -10.94 11.92 -2.73
C ALA A 14 -9.54 11.73 -2.10
N LEU A 15 -9.50 11.18 -0.90
CA LEU A 15 -8.24 10.90 -0.20
C LEU A 15 -7.45 9.79 -0.92
N LEU A 16 -8.14 8.76 -1.40
CA LEU A 16 -7.49 7.69 -2.18
C LEU A 16 -6.94 8.22 -3.51
N GLN A 17 -7.65 9.14 -4.16
CA GLN A 17 -7.15 9.81 -5.36
C GLN A 17 -5.87 10.60 -5.05
N SER A 18 -5.82 11.27 -3.91
CA SER A 18 -4.61 11.99 -3.46
C SER A 18 -3.46 11.03 -3.17
N ILE A 19 -3.75 9.85 -2.59
CA ILE A 19 -2.75 8.79 -2.38
C ILE A 19 -2.18 8.33 -3.72
N ASN A 20 -3.02 8.06 -4.71
CA ASN A 20 -2.56 7.61 -6.03
C ASN A 20 -1.68 8.67 -6.70
N ALA A 21 -2.04 9.93 -6.60
CA ALA A 21 -1.23 11.02 -7.14
C ALA A 21 0.14 11.10 -6.45
N MET A 22 0.17 10.93 -5.13
CA MET A 22 1.42 10.93 -4.36
C MET A 22 2.30 9.74 -4.72
N PHE A 23 1.74 8.55 -4.87
CA PHE A 23 2.48 7.37 -5.32
C PHE A 23 3.09 7.58 -6.71
N GLY A 24 2.31 8.12 -7.65
CA GLY A 24 2.81 8.41 -9.00
C GLY A 24 4.00 9.35 -9.00
N GLU A 25 3.95 10.36 -8.15
CA GLU A 25 5.03 11.33 -8.00
C GLU A 25 6.26 10.71 -7.32
N VAL A 26 6.06 10.01 -6.20
CA VAL A 26 7.18 9.42 -5.43
C VAL A 26 7.88 8.32 -6.21
N PHE A 27 7.11 7.47 -6.91
CA PHE A 27 7.68 6.36 -7.68
C PHE A 27 8.10 6.76 -9.10
N ASP A 28 7.90 8.03 -9.48
CA ASP A 28 8.16 8.54 -10.83
C ASP A 28 7.46 7.66 -11.89
N ASP A 29 6.21 7.31 -11.63
CA ASP A 29 5.41 6.43 -12.47
C ASP A 29 3.99 6.99 -12.64
N GLU A 30 3.89 8.14 -13.29
CA GLU A 30 2.60 8.77 -13.54
C GLU A 30 1.74 7.96 -14.53
N VAL A 31 2.36 7.14 -15.37
CA VAL A 31 1.63 6.28 -16.31
C VAL A 31 0.74 5.29 -15.56
N SER A 32 1.28 4.62 -14.54
CA SER A 32 0.53 3.65 -13.76
C SER A 32 -0.47 4.27 -12.78
N TYR A 33 -0.16 5.46 -12.24
CA TYR A 33 -0.92 6.03 -11.11
C TYR A 33 -1.81 7.21 -11.51
N SER A 34 -1.54 7.88 -12.63
CA SER A 34 -2.24 9.12 -12.98
C SER A 34 -2.82 9.15 -14.38
N SER A 35 -2.19 8.48 -15.37
CA SER A 35 -2.63 8.57 -16.78
C SER A 35 -3.90 7.79 -17.07
N ASN A 36 -4.14 6.69 -16.35
CA ASN A 36 -5.31 5.83 -16.48
C ASN A 36 -6.08 5.83 -15.17
N LYS A 37 -6.57 7.00 -14.78
CA LYS A 37 -7.26 7.16 -13.48
C LYS A 37 -8.48 6.26 -13.39
N PRO A 38 -8.62 5.48 -12.32
CA PRO A 38 -9.86 4.74 -12.09
C PRO A 38 -11.01 5.69 -11.79
N SER A 39 -12.23 5.27 -12.11
CA SER A 39 -13.41 6.07 -11.82
C SER A 39 -13.63 6.16 -10.30
N SER A 40 -14.35 7.21 -9.89
CA SER A 40 -14.74 7.35 -8.47
C SER A 40 -15.59 6.18 -7.98
N SER A 41 -16.46 5.63 -8.83
CA SER A 41 -17.27 4.46 -8.47
C SER A 41 -16.41 3.20 -8.27
N TYR A 42 -15.38 3.02 -9.09
CA TYR A 42 -14.44 1.92 -8.92
C TYR A 42 -13.70 2.02 -7.57
N LEU A 43 -13.18 3.20 -7.26
CA LEU A 43 -12.45 3.43 -6.00
C LEU A 43 -13.36 3.29 -4.78
N GLN A 44 -14.60 3.77 -4.88
CA GLN A 44 -15.57 3.64 -3.79
C GLN A 44 -15.89 2.17 -3.53
N ALA A 45 -16.13 1.39 -4.57
CA ALA A 45 -16.38 -0.04 -4.45
C ALA A 45 -15.17 -0.77 -3.84
N LEU A 46 -13.96 -0.41 -4.27
CA LEU A 46 -12.72 -0.99 -3.73
C LEU A 46 -12.57 -0.70 -2.24
N LEU A 47 -12.79 0.55 -1.81
CA LEU A 47 -12.73 0.93 -0.40
C LEU A 47 -13.82 0.27 0.44
N GLY A 48 -14.94 -0.09 -0.17
CA GLY A 48 -16.02 -0.81 0.48
C GLY A 48 -15.79 -2.31 0.63
N THR A 49 -14.76 -2.86 -0.02
CA THR A 49 -14.44 -4.29 0.13
C THR A 49 -13.70 -4.55 1.45
N THR A 50 -13.77 -5.80 1.92
CA THR A 50 -13.07 -6.20 3.14
C THR A 50 -11.60 -6.54 2.92
N ASN A 51 -11.18 -6.70 1.66
CA ASN A 51 -9.83 -7.17 1.35
C ASN A 51 -8.86 -6.06 0.89
N PHE A 52 -9.31 -4.83 0.75
CA PHE A 52 -8.44 -3.70 0.44
C PHE A 52 -8.31 -2.79 1.65
N ILE A 53 -7.07 -2.42 1.98
CA ILE A 53 -6.75 -1.56 3.12
C ILE A 53 -5.91 -0.40 2.60
N ALA A 54 -6.38 0.82 2.80
CA ALA A 54 -5.63 2.03 2.50
C ALA A 54 -5.45 2.84 3.77
N LEU A 55 -4.22 3.22 4.06
CA LEU A 55 -3.86 4.08 5.19
C LEU A 55 -3.17 5.32 4.65
N ALA A 56 -3.59 6.49 5.14
CA ALA A 56 -2.98 7.76 4.78
C ALA A 56 -2.34 8.40 6.01
N ALA A 57 -1.12 8.91 5.84
CA ALA A 57 -0.50 9.81 6.78
C ALA A 57 -0.73 11.22 6.26
N VAL A 58 -1.41 12.04 7.03
CA VAL A 58 -1.77 13.40 6.60
C VAL A 58 -1.22 14.44 7.57
N ASP A 59 -0.73 15.54 7.01
CA ASP A 59 -0.36 16.74 7.74
C ASP A 59 -1.34 17.84 7.28
N GLY A 60 -2.30 18.16 8.12
CA GLY A 60 -3.42 19.00 7.71
C GLY A 60 -4.25 18.29 6.65
N GLU A 61 -4.29 18.86 5.46
CA GLU A 61 -4.99 18.27 4.30
C GLU A 61 -4.06 17.55 3.32
N ARG A 62 -2.76 17.59 3.59
CA ARG A 62 -1.75 17.04 2.67
C ARG A 62 -1.43 15.59 3.01
N VAL A 63 -1.50 14.71 2.02
CA VAL A 63 -1.01 13.33 2.14
C VAL A 63 0.50 13.35 2.06
N VAL A 64 1.15 12.89 3.13
CA VAL A 64 2.62 12.87 3.22
C VAL A 64 3.18 11.46 3.20
N GLY A 65 2.33 10.46 3.34
CA GLY A 65 2.70 9.07 3.22
C GLY A 65 1.45 8.20 3.14
N ALA A 66 1.60 6.97 2.68
CA ALA A 66 0.46 6.06 2.57
C ALA A 66 0.90 4.62 2.43
N ILE A 67 -0.03 3.72 2.77
CA ILE A 67 0.05 2.30 2.46
C ILE A 67 -1.20 1.91 1.67
N ALA A 68 -0.99 1.14 0.60
CA ALA A 68 -2.04 0.38 -0.06
C ALA A 68 -1.73 -1.10 0.12
N ALA A 69 -2.66 -1.85 0.69
CA ALA A 69 -2.45 -3.24 1.05
C ALA A 69 -3.69 -4.08 0.77
N TYR A 70 -3.47 -5.38 0.63
CA TYR A 70 -4.54 -6.35 0.41
C TYR A 70 -4.50 -7.42 1.49
N GLU A 71 -5.66 -7.77 2.02
CA GLU A 71 -5.82 -8.89 2.92
C GLU A 71 -6.16 -10.14 2.12
N LEU A 72 -5.37 -11.20 2.32
CA LEU A 72 -5.54 -12.48 1.66
C LEU A 72 -6.00 -13.50 2.70
N LYS A 73 -7.27 -13.89 2.63
CA LYS A 73 -7.82 -14.90 3.52
C LYS A 73 -7.29 -16.27 3.12
N LYS A 74 -6.76 -17.01 4.10
CA LYS A 74 -6.17 -18.31 3.88
C LYS A 74 -7.26 -19.37 3.77
N PHE A 75 -7.09 -20.30 2.82
CA PHE A 75 -8.06 -21.38 2.63
C PHE A 75 -7.78 -22.58 3.54
N GLU A 76 -6.52 -22.75 3.96
CA GLU A 76 -6.09 -23.90 4.76
C GLU A 76 -6.20 -23.67 6.28
N GLN A 77 -6.50 -22.44 6.70
CA GLN A 77 -6.63 -22.07 8.10
C GLN A 77 -7.43 -20.77 8.23
N GLU A 78 -8.19 -20.64 9.31
CA GLU A 78 -9.00 -19.42 9.54
C GLU A 78 -8.11 -18.27 10.02
N ARG A 79 -7.35 -17.69 9.10
CA ARG A 79 -6.51 -16.53 9.33
C ARG A 79 -6.24 -15.85 7.99
N SER A 80 -5.61 -14.70 8.02
CA SER A 80 -5.24 -13.97 6.79
C SER A 80 -3.80 -13.52 6.80
N GLU A 81 -3.32 -13.16 5.63
CA GLU A 81 -2.06 -12.45 5.42
C GLU A 81 -2.39 -11.08 4.88
N ILE A 82 -1.57 -10.09 5.19
CA ILE A 82 -1.69 -8.76 4.59
C ILE A 82 -0.46 -8.51 3.73
N TYR A 83 -0.70 -8.18 2.47
CA TYR A 83 0.34 -7.83 1.51
C TYR A 83 0.36 -6.32 1.32
N ILE A 84 1.47 -5.67 1.70
CA ILE A 84 1.69 -4.27 1.36
C ILE A 84 2.08 -4.21 -0.11
N TYR A 85 1.18 -3.67 -0.94
CA TYR A 85 1.44 -3.50 -2.36
C TYR A 85 2.30 -2.26 -2.61
N ASP A 86 1.92 -1.12 -2.00
CA ASP A 86 2.66 0.13 -2.10
C ASP A 86 2.79 0.77 -0.72
N LEU A 87 3.96 1.29 -0.42
CA LEU A 87 4.23 2.14 0.73
C LEU A 87 5.17 3.26 0.30
N ALA A 88 4.81 4.50 0.57
CA ALA A 88 5.65 5.63 0.26
C ALA A 88 5.48 6.77 1.26
N VAL A 89 6.54 7.54 1.44
CA VAL A 89 6.56 8.77 2.24
C VAL A 89 7.27 9.82 1.40
N ILE A 90 6.70 11.01 1.27
CA ILE A 90 7.33 12.10 0.50
C ILE A 90 8.66 12.49 1.13
N SER A 91 9.59 12.95 0.30
CA SER A 91 10.99 13.15 0.71
C SER A 91 11.15 14.05 1.94
N SER A 92 10.36 15.12 2.03
CA SER A 92 10.43 16.06 3.15
C SER A 92 9.96 15.49 4.50
N TYR A 93 9.29 14.34 4.49
CA TYR A 93 8.78 13.66 5.69
C TYR A 93 9.51 12.35 6.00
N ARG A 94 10.55 12.02 5.24
CA ARG A 94 11.35 10.82 5.50
C ARG A 94 12.18 10.98 6.77
N ARG A 95 12.50 9.85 7.41
CA ARG A 95 13.26 9.76 8.66
C ARG A 95 12.60 10.46 9.84
N LYS A 96 11.28 10.62 9.79
CA LYS A 96 10.47 11.20 10.86
C LYS A 96 9.50 10.20 11.49
N GLY A 97 9.68 8.91 11.16
CA GLY A 97 8.86 7.84 11.74
C GLY A 97 7.50 7.65 11.07
N VAL A 98 7.23 8.30 9.92
CA VAL A 98 5.93 8.20 9.24
C VAL A 98 5.69 6.78 8.72
N ALA A 99 6.66 6.17 8.03
CA ALA A 99 6.52 4.81 7.54
C ALA A 99 6.31 3.82 8.67
N THR A 100 7.05 3.96 9.76
CA THR A 100 6.89 3.11 10.95
C THR A 100 5.49 3.27 11.54
N ALA A 101 4.98 4.50 11.66
CA ALA A 101 3.63 4.75 12.17
C ALA A 101 2.55 4.10 11.28
N LEU A 102 2.70 4.19 9.97
CA LEU A 102 1.81 3.53 9.01
C LEU A 102 1.80 2.01 9.19
N ILE A 103 2.99 1.41 9.32
CA ILE A 103 3.10 -0.04 9.51
C ILE A 103 2.52 -0.47 10.87
N GLN A 104 2.74 0.30 11.93
CA GLN A 104 2.16 0.01 13.25
C GLN A 104 0.63 0.06 13.20
N GLU A 105 0.06 1.02 12.49
CA GLU A 105 -1.40 1.06 12.29
C GLU A 105 -1.89 -0.15 11.50
N LEU A 106 -1.17 -0.52 10.44
CA LEU A 106 -1.53 -1.71 9.66
C LEU A 106 -1.48 -2.98 10.50
N LYS A 107 -0.52 -3.09 11.42
CA LYS A 107 -0.44 -4.21 12.37
C LYS A 107 -1.68 -4.26 13.27
N ALA A 108 -2.14 -3.11 13.75
CA ALA A 108 -3.35 -3.04 14.57
C ALA A 108 -4.60 -3.45 13.79
N VAL A 109 -4.73 -2.97 12.54
CA VAL A 109 -5.81 -3.37 11.64
C VAL A 109 -5.78 -4.87 11.39
N GLY A 110 -4.58 -5.41 11.11
CA GLY A 110 -4.40 -6.84 10.85
C GLY A 110 -4.76 -7.70 12.06
N ALA A 111 -4.31 -7.31 13.24
CA ALA A 111 -4.62 -8.04 14.47
C ALA A 111 -6.13 -8.11 14.71
N ALA A 112 -6.85 -7.01 14.47
CA ALA A 112 -8.30 -6.96 14.64
C ALA A 112 -9.04 -7.86 13.63
N ARG A 113 -8.42 -8.15 12.49
CA ARG A 113 -9.01 -8.96 11.41
C ARG A 113 -8.57 -10.43 11.42
N GLY A 114 -7.66 -10.83 12.31
CA GLY A 114 -7.14 -12.19 12.36
C GLY A 114 -5.99 -12.44 11.39
N ALA A 115 -5.30 -11.39 10.93
CA ALA A 115 -4.09 -11.55 10.16
C ALA A 115 -2.94 -11.98 11.07
N TYR A 116 -2.12 -12.93 10.58
CA TYR A 116 -0.99 -13.41 11.36
C TYR A 116 0.35 -12.85 10.89
N VAL A 117 0.40 -12.28 9.70
CA VAL A 117 1.63 -11.74 9.12
C VAL A 117 1.30 -10.62 8.14
N ILE A 118 2.19 -9.65 8.06
CA ILE A 118 2.25 -8.65 7.00
C ILE A 118 3.51 -8.95 6.21
N TYR A 119 3.42 -9.03 4.88
CA TYR A 119 4.60 -9.16 4.06
C TYR A 119 4.64 -8.07 3.00
N VAL A 120 5.85 -7.78 2.52
CA VAL A 120 6.11 -6.73 1.55
C VAL A 120 7.28 -7.16 0.69
N GLN A 121 7.26 -6.76 -0.58
CA GLN A 121 8.35 -7.01 -1.51
C GLN A 121 9.08 -5.70 -1.78
N ALA A 122 10.40 -5.78 -1.92
CA ALA A 122 11.23 -4.65 -2.30
C ALA A 122 12.24 -5.12 -3.33
N ASP A 123 12.48 -4.30 -4.35
CA ASP A 123 13.50 -4.59 -5.34
C ASP A 123 14.89 -4.45 -4.72
N LYS A 124 15.84 -5.28 -5.16
CA LYS A 124 17.22 -5.25 -4.65
C LYS A 124 18.03 -4.05 -5.19
N GLY A 125 17.41 -3.17 -5.98
CA GLY A 125 18.07 -1.98 -6.52
C GLY A 125 18.40 -0.94 -5.46
N VAL A 126 19.27 0.00 -5.84
CA VAL A 126 19.74 1.06 -4.93
C VAL A 126 18.59 1.93 -4.42
N GLU A 127 17.56 2.14 -5.25
CA GLU A 127 16.43 3.00 -4.92
C GLU A 127 15.61 2.48 -3.74
N ASP A 128 15.57 1.16 -3.55
CA ASP A 128 14.79 0.54 -2.48
C ASP A 128 15.61 0.23 -1.22
N GLN A 129 16.89 0.61 -1.18
CA GLN A 129 17.74 0.34 -0.02
C GLN A 129 17.19 0.91 1.29
N PRO A 130 16.67 2.16 1.33
CA PRO A 130 16.06 2.67 2.56
C PRO A 130 14.85 1.86 3.01
N ALA A 131 14.03 1.36 2.07
CA ALA A 131 12.89 0.51 2.38
C ALA A 131 13.34 -0.84 2.94
N ILE A 132 14.35 -1.45 2.32
CA ILE A 132 14.93 -2.72 2.78
C ILE A 132 15.48 -2.58 4.20
N GLU A 133 16.16 -1.47 4.51
CA GLU A 133 16.65 -1.20 5.85
C GLU A 133 15.52 -1.11 6.88
N LEU A 134 14.43 -0.43 6.53
CA LEU A 134 13.25 -0.31 7.40
C LEU A 134 12.62 -1.68 7.64
N TYR A 135 12.36 -2.43 6.57
CA TYR A 135 11.70 -3.74 6.69
C TYR A 135 12.58 -4.75 7.44
N SER A 136 13.90 -4.66 7.29
CA SER A 136 14.84 -5.53 8.01
C SER A 136 14.83 -5.30 9.51
N LYS A 137 14.47 -4.09 9.96
CA LYS A 137 14.31 -3.79 11.39
C LYS A 137 12.98 -4.32 11.96
N LEU A 138 11.97 -4.46 11.11
CA LEU A 138 10.61 -4.78 11.53
C LEU A 138 10.26 -6.26 11.34
N GLY A 139 10.95 -6.94 10.44
CA GLY A 139 10.63 -8.31 10.08
C GLY A 139 11.85 -9.13 9.69
N THR A 140 11.58 -10.27 9.05
CA THR A 140 12.58 -11.24 8.61
C THR A 140 12.60 -11.28 7.09
N ILE A 141 13.78 -11.26 6.50
CA ILE A 141 13.93 -11.36 5.04
C ILE A 141 13.85 -12.81 4.59
N GLU A 142 13.15 -13.05 3.48
CA GLU A 142 13.12 -14.35 2.81
C GLU A 142 13.75 -14.23 1.42
N ASP A 143 14.44 -15.26 0.98
CA ASP A 143 15.05 -15.31 -0.36
C ASP A 143 14.07 -15.98 -1.31
N VAL A 144 13.39 -15.17 -2.12
CA VAL A 144 12.35 -15.64 -3.06
C VAL A 144 12.58 -15.04 -4.44
N CYS A 145 12.09 -15.74 -5.46
CA CYS A 145 12.03 -15.21 -6.82
C CYS A 145 10.61 -14.76 -7.12
N HIS A 146 10.47 -13.58 -7.70
CA HIS A 146 9.19 -13.05 -8.17
C HIS A 146 9.07 -13.31 -9.68
N PHE A 147 7.94 -13.86 -10.11
CA PHE A 147 7.64 -14.10 -11.52
C PHE A 147 6.34 -13.41 -11.90
N ASP A 148 6.35 -12.65 -12.99
CA ASP A 148 5.15 -12.09 -13.59
C ASP A 148 4.74 -12.96 -14.76
N ILE A 149 3.52 -13.48 -14.73
CA ILE A 149 2.94 -14.27 -15.83
C ILE A 149 1.82 -13.43 -16.42
N ALA A 150 2.03 -12.92 -17.64
CA ALA A 150 1.05 -12.04 -18.27
C ALA A 150 -0.27 -12.78 -18.53
N VAL A 151 -1.37 -12.12 -18.22
CA VAL A 151 -2.70 -12.60 -18.61
C VAL A 151 -3.01 -11.97 -19.97
N GLU A 152 -3.11 -12.81 -20.99
CA GLU A 152 -3.38 -12.34 -22.34
C GLU A 152 -4.85 -11.93 -22.47
N ASP A 153 -5.07 -10.81 -23.17
CA ASP A 153 -6.42 -10.37 -23.51
C ASP A 153 -6.81 -11.01 -24.85
N GLU A 154 -7.54 -12.13 -24.78
CA GLU A 154 -7.96 -12.89 -25.96
C GLU A 154 -8.84 -12.06 -26.90
N SER A 155 -9.53 -11.03 -26.41
CA SER A 155 -10.36 -10.17 -27.24
C SER A 155 -9.55 -9.36 -28.27
N LYS A 156 -8.26 -9.15 -28.05
CA LYS A 156 -7.35 -8.46 -28.95
C LYS A 156 -6.74 -9.35 -30.02
N ASN A 157 -6.88 -10.66 -29.88
CA ASN A 157 -6.32 -11.65 -30.78
C ASN A 157 -7.35 -12.22 -31.77
N ALA A 158 -8.56 -11.71 -31.76
CA ALA A 158 -9.63 -12.13 -32.65
C ALA A 158 -9.57 -11.39 -34.00
#